data_0a51a314a8b6dc1fb3e74e2e22f460b6
#
_entry.id   0a51a314a8b6dc1fb3e74e2e22f460b6
#
_cell.length_a   1.000
_cell.length_b   1.000
_cell.length_c   1.000
_cell.angle_alpha   90.00
_cell.angle_beta   90.00
_cell.angle_gamma   90.00
#
_symmetry.space_group_name_H-M   'P 1'
#
loop_
_entity.id
_entity.type
_entity.pdbx_description
1 polymer ?
#
loop_
_entity_poly.entity_id
_entity_poly.type
_entity_poly.pdbx_seq_one_letter_code
_entity_poly.pdbx_strand_id
1 'polypeptide(L)'
;KKLTIILIAFKNEKKIYSFVKKIPKSIKVIIIENSNNHFMKRHLEKKYKNIKVFIKKNEGVSASLNYAVKKTKTTYFLQISPDILFDYNDLEIFFNLSNKINNKFAALGPRFLNVKNKSHKQIKKNLDIASIDSIHGSFMFINKQKFKKIGGFDKNFFLYFEETDYCKRALAKNFESYQINKVKV
;
A
#
# COMPACT_ATOMS: atom_id res chain seq x y z
N LYS A 1 -3.50 14.47 9.74
CA LYS A 1 -2.79 13.74 8.65
C LYS A 1 -3.10 12.25 8.77
N LYS A 2 -3.95 11.70 7.87
CA LYS A 2 -4.49 10.34 8.03
C LYS A 2 -3.68 9.29 7.26
N LEU A 3 -2.94 9.68 6.19
CA LEU A 3 -2.31 8.75 5.23
C LEU A 3 -0.84 9.07 4.95
N THR A 4 -0.03 8.01 4.82
CA THR A 4 1.30 8.03 4.19
C THR A 4 1.30 7.07 3.01
N ILE A 5 1.75 7.53 1.84
CA ILE A 5 2.03 6.66 0.69
C ILE A 5 3.43 6.07 0.86
N ILE A 6 3.57 4.78 0.59
CA ILE A 6 4.83 4.04 0.64
C ILE A 6 5.15 3.52 -0.76
N LEU A 7 6.34 3.82 -1.24
CA LEU A 7 6.89 3.34 -2.50
C LEU A 7 8.19 2.59 -2.24
N ILE A 8 8.41 1.52 -2.98
CA ILE A 8 9.71 0.82 -3.02
C ILE A 8 10.37 1.11 -4.36
N ALA A 9 11.61 1.56 -4.31
CA ALA A 9 12.40 1.90 -5.47
C ALA A 9 13.63 0.98 -5.56
N PHE A 10 13.81 0.36 -6.74
CA PHE A 10 14.99 -0.41 -7.09
C PHE A 10 15.25 -0.26 -8.59
N LYS A 11 16.26 0.55 -8.96
CA LYS A 11 16.64 0.83 -10.37
C LYS A 11 15.47 1.25 -11.28
N ASN A 12 14.49 2.02 -10.73
CA ASN A 12 13.28 2.45 -11.45
C ASN A 12 13.00 3.95 -11.28
N GLU A 13 14.03 4.78 -11.19
CA GLU A 13 13.98 6.20 -10.90
C GLU A 13 13.00 6.97 -11.79
N LYS A 14 13.02 6.67 -13.10
CA LYS A 14 12.13 7.34 -14.08
C LYS A 14 10.65 7.15 -13.71
N LYS A 15 10.27 5.92 -13.32
CA LYS A 15 8.90 5.62 -12.86
C LYS A 15 8.57 6.36 -11.56
N ILE A 16 9.49 6.35 -10.59
CA ILE A 16 9.33 7.08 -9.33
C ILE A 16 9.15 8.58 -9.58
N TYR A 17 10.00 9.20 -10.41
CA TYR A 17 9.88 10.63 -10.72
C TYR A 17 8.54 10.97 -11.41
N SER A 18 8.09 10.17 -12.34
CA SER A 18 6.79 10.34 -13.00
C SER A 18 5.63 10.21 -12.03
N PHE A 19 5.70 9.21 -11.15
CA PHE A 19 4.65 8.89 -10.20
C PHE A 19 4.50 9.97 -9.11
N VAL A 20 5.59 10.41 -8.49
CA VAL A 20 5.53 11.37 -7.38
C VAL A 20 5.03 12.76 -7.79
N LYS A 21 5.17 13.13 -9.07
CA LYS A 21 4.61 14.39 -9.60
C LYS A 21 3.10 14.47 -9.49
N LYS A 22 2.42 13.32 -9.52
CA LYS A 22 0.96 13.20 -9.48
C LYS A 22 0.41 13.16 -8.05
N ILE A 23 1.25 12.90 -7.04
CA ILE A 23 0.80 12.80 -5.65
C ILE A 23 0.48 14.19 -5.09
N PRO A 24 -0.71 14.40 -4.49
CA PRO A 24 -1.03 15.65 -3.82
C PRO A 24 -0.01 16.02 -2.74
N LYS A 25 0.44 17.28 -2.71
CA LYS A 25 1.47 17.77 -1.76
C LYS A 25 1.06 17.64 -0.28
N SER A 26 -0.23 17.54 -0.01
CA SER A 26 -0.78 17.32 1.34
C SER A 26 -0.53 15.91 1.89
N ILE A 27 -0.27 14.93 1.00
CA ILE A 27 -0.05 13.53 1.38
C ILE A 27 1.44 13.30 1.65
N LYS A 28 1.77 12.68 2.78
CA LYS A 28 3.14 12.27 3.10
C LYS A 28 3.54 11.06 2.26
N VAL A 29 4.80 11.05 1.80
CA VAL A 29 5.36 9.96 1.01
C VAL A 29 6.64 9.46 1.66
N ILE A 30 6.75 8.16 1.82
CA ILE A 30 7.99 7.49 2.21
C ILE A 30 8.43 6.62 1.03
N ILE A 31 9.68 6.78 0.62
CA ILE A 31 10.28 5.94 -0.41
C ILE A 31 11.43 5.17 0.22
N ILE A 32 11.43 3.85 0.04
CA ILE A 32 12.57 3.01 0.38
C ILE A 32 13.34 2.75 -0.91
N GLU A 33 14.55 3.24 -0.97
CA GLU A 33 15.42 3.14 -2.13
C GLU A 33 16.47 2.05 -1.86
N ASN A 34 16.42 0.98 -2.61
CA ASN A 34 17.17 -0.26 -2.39
C ASN A 34 18.36 -0.44 -3.36
N SER A 35 18.63 0.53 -4.25
CA SER A 35 19.74 0.49 -5.22
C SER A 35 20.88 1.47 -4.92
N ASN A 36 20.90 2.03 -3.70
CA ASN A 36 21.91 3.00 -3.23
C ASN A 36 21.95 4.32 -4.04
N ASN A 37 20.81 4.75 -4.56
CA ASN A 37 20.71 5.97 -5.36
C ASN A 37 20.57 7.23 -4.50
N HIS A 38 21.70 7.73 -4.01
CA HIS A 38 21.77 8.96 -3.23
C HIS A 38 21.38 10.23 -4.02
N PHE A 39 21.56 10.21 -5.34
CA PHE A 39 21.12 11.32 -6.20
C PHE A 39 19.60 11.46 -6.20
N MET A 40 18.88 10.36 -6.41
CA MET A 40 17.41 10.35 -6.34
C MET A 40 16.91 10.87 -4.99
N LYS A 41 17.52 10.44 -3.89
CA LYS A 41 17.19 10.92 -2.55
C LYS A 41 17.32 12.44 -2.44
N ARG A 42 18.51 12.98 -2.76
CA ARG A 42 18.75 14.44 -2.68
C ARG A 42 17.80 15.23 -3.57
N HIS A 43 17.58 14.76 -4.81
CA HIS A 43 16.70 15.43 -5.77
C HIS A 43 15.25 15.48 -5.27
N LEU A 44 14.70 14.35 -4.82
CA LEU A 44 13.31 14.28 -4.38
C LEU A 44 13.06 15.04 -3.08
N GLU A 45 13.92 14.92 -2.08
CA GLU A 45 13.77 15.62 -0.80
C GLU A 45 13.96 17.14 -0.92
N LYS A 46 14.82 17.61 -1.86
CA LYS A 46 14.96 19.03 -2.18
C LYS A 46 13.71 19.59 -2.84
N LYS A 47 13.15 18.85 -3.81
CA LYS A 47 12.03 19.31 -4.64
C LYS A 47 10.66 19.19 -3.95
N TYR A 48 10.45 18.15 -3.11
CA TYR A 48 9.16 17.83 -2.52
C TYR A 48 9.25 17.74 -0.99
N LYS A 49 8.68 18.71 -0.28
CA LYS A 49 8.69 18.78 1.19
C LYS A 49 7.87 17.69 1.90
N ASN A 50 7.01 17.03 1.18
CA ASN A 50 6.17 15.92 1.67
C ASN A 50 6.79 14.53 1.44
N ILE A 51 7.94 14.44 0.76
CA ILE A 51 8.65 13.18 0.46
C ILE A 51 9.82 12.99 1.41
N LYS A 52 9.99 11.75 1.90
CA LYS A 52 11.15 11.29 2.63
C LYS A 52 11.70 10.00 2.00
N VAL A 53 12.98 9.99 1.67
CA VAL A 53 13.65 8.83 1.05
C VAL A 53 14.64 8.21 2.04
N PHE A 54 14.54 6.90 2.23
CA PHE A 54 15.47 6.12 3.03
C PHE A 54 16.24 5.16 2.13
N ILE A 55 17.57 5.31 2.11
CA ILE A 55 18.46 4.36 1.44
C ILE A 55 18.59 3.12 2.32
N LYS A 56 18.34 1.95 1.74
CA LYS A 56 18.49 0.67 2.42
C LYS A 56 19.15 -0.36 1.52
N LYS A 57 19.87 -1.31 2.11
CA LYS A 57 20.27 -2.53 1.38
C LYS A 57 19.01 -3.25 0.89
N ASN A 58 19.08 -3.86 -0.28
CA ASN A 58 17.96 -4.63 -0.81
C ASN A 58 17.83 -5.96 -0.06
N GLU A 59 16.92 -5.97 0.91
CA GLU A 59 16.52 -7.15 1.69
C GLU A 59 15.11 -7.62 1.32
N GLY A 60 14.64 -7.23 0.13
CA GLY A 60 13.33 -7.57 -0.41
C GLY A 60 12.23 -6.56 -0.06
N VAL A 61 11.07 -6.80 -0.66
CA VAL A 61 9.88 -5.92 -0.55
C VAL A 61 9.33 -5.95 0.88
N SER A 62 9.18 -7.13 1.47
CA SER A 62 8.66 -7.31 2.84
C SER A 62 9.47 -6.53 3.88
N ALA A 63 10.79 -6.65 3.85
CA ALA A 63 11.69 -5.94 4.76
C ALA A 63 11.60 -4.43 4.58
N SER A 64 11.57 -3.98 3.31
CA SER A 64 11.46 -2.56 2.94
C SER A 64 10.14 -1.95 3.41
N LEU A 65 9.01 -2.64 3.19
CA LEU A 65 7.69 -2.20 3.63
C LEU A 65 7.57 -2.13 5.15
N ASN A 66 8.03 -3.16 5.85
CA ASN A 66 8.05 -3.18 7.32
C ASN A 66 8.87 -2.00 7.87
N TYR A 67 10.02 -1.69 7.26
CA TYR A 67 10.82 -0.54 7.64
C TYR A 67 10.07 0.78 7.41
N ALA A 68 9.47 0.96 6.23
CA ALA A 68 8.69 2.16 5.90
C ALA A 68 7.51 2.36 6.88
N VAL A 69 6.78 1.28 7.20
CA VAL A 69 5.66 1.35 8.15
C VAL A 69 6.12 1.78 9.55
N LYS A 70 7.29 1.36 10.01
CA LYS A 70 7.88 1.84 11.28
C LYS A 70 8.11 3.36 11.27
N LYS A 71 8.51 3.94 10.12
CA LYS A 71 8.73 5.38 9.94
C LYS A 71 7.45 6.18 9.73
N THR A 72 6.34 5.53 9.42
CA THR A 72 5.03 6.16 9.22
C THR A 72 4.46 6.69 10.53
N LYS A 73 3.97 7.96 10.53
CA LYS A 73 3.32 8.63 11.69
C LYS A 73 1.80 8.78 11.53
N THR A 74 1.22 8.21 10.48
CA THR A 74 -0.21 8.32 10.14
C THR A 74 -0.97 7.06 10.54
N THR A 75 -2.29 7.17 10.63
CA THR A 75 -3.19 6.05 10.98
C THR A 75 -3.20 4.99 9.90
N TYR A 76 -3.17 5.44 8.63
CA TYR A 76 -3.17 4.56 7.46
C TYR A 76 -1.89 4.72 6.66
N PHE A 77 -1.55 3.67 5.95
CA PHE A 77 -0.59 3.75 4.86
C PHE A 77 -1.17 3.10 3.61
N LEU A 78 -0.73 3.59 2.48
CA LEU A 78 -1.00 3.04 1.16
C LEU A 78 0.33 2.59 0.56
N GLN A 79 0.52 1.28 0.45
CA GLN A 79 1.53 0.75 -0.44
C GLN A 79 0.99 0.83 -1.87
N ILE A 80 1.75 1.42 -2.77
CA ILE A 80 1.39 1.50 -4.18
C ILE A 80 2.63 1.37 -5.07
N SER A 81 2.51 0.60 -6.15
CA SER A 81 3.56 0.51 -7.17
C SER A 81 3.52 1.73 -8.10
N PRO A 82 4.70 2.24 -8.56
CA PRO A 82 4.76 3.48 -9.33
C PRO A 82 4.25 3.37 -10.77
N ASP A 83 3.81 2.20 -11.18
CA ASP A 83 3.18 1.91 -12.47
C ASP A 83 1.65 1.85 -12.41
N ILE A 84 1.07 1.97 -11.23
CA ILE A 84 -0.39 2.03 -11.06
C ILE A 84 -0.90 3.43 -11.38
N LEU A 85 -1.91 3.50 -12.24
CA LEU A 85 -2.67 4.73 -12.49
C LEU A 85 -3.83 4.79 -11.49
N PHE A 86 -3.80 5.80 -10.62
CA PHE A 86 -4.79 5.97 -9.55
C PHE A 86 -5.24 7.42 -9.44
N ASP A 87 -6.55 7.64 -9.36
CA ASP A 87 -7.12 8.94 -9.03
C ASP A 87 -7.10 9.15 -7.51
N TYR A 88 -6.34 10.12 -7.03
CA TYR A 88 -6.23 10.43 -5.60
C TYR A 88 -7.53 10.95 -4.98
N ASN A 89 -8.51 11.39 -5.78
CA ASN A 89 -9.85 11.72 -5.30
C ASN A 89 -10.58 10.48 -4.75
N ASP A 90 -10.27 9.30 -5.26
CA ASP A 90 -10.84 8.03 -4.77
C ASP A 90 -10.38 7.66 -3.35
N LEU A 91 -9.37 8.34 -2.79
CA LEU A 91 -8.95 8.08 -1.40
C LEU A 91 -10.06 8.27 -0.38
N GLU A 92 -11.02 9.16 -0.64
CA GLU A 92 -12.17 9.36 0.24
C GLU A 92 -13.03 8.10 0.35
N ILE A 93 -13.11 7.32 -0.74
CA ILE A 93 -13.84 6.05 -0.75
C ILE A 93 -13.21 5.07 0.24
N PHE A 94 -11.87 4.98 0.24
CA PHE A 94 -11.14 4.12 1.17
C PHE A 94 -11.33 4.54 2.63
N PHE A 95 -11.28 5.85 2.92
CA PHE A 95 -11.50 6.36 4.27
C PHE A 95 -12.95 6.13 4.76
N ASN A 96 -13.93 6.44 3.91
CA ASN A 96 -15.34 6.26 4.25
C ASN A 96 -15.66 4.79 4.50
N LEU A 97 -15.11 3.90 3.67
CA LEU A 97 -15.29 2.48 3.82
C LEU A 97 -14.62 1.94 5.09
N SER A 98 -13.38 2.38 5.37
CA SER A 98 -12.67 1.97 6.58
C SER A 98 -13.45 2.31 7.86
N ASN A 99 -14.15 3.46 7.89
CA ASN A 99 -15.03 3.83 9.00
C ASN A 99 -16.28 2.95 9.06
N LYS A 100 -16.95 2.71 7.91
CA LYS A 100 -18.18 1.91 7.84
C LYS A 100 -17.98 0.47 8.30
N ILE A 101 -16.81 -0.11 8.08
CA ILE A 101 -16.48 -1.48 8.54
C ILE A 101 -15.69 -1.47 9.86
N ASN A 102 -15.76 -0.36 10.63
CA ASN A 102 -15.11 -0.21 11.94
C ASN A 102 -13.63 -0.63 11.96
N ASN A 103 -12.91 -0.36 10.88
CA ASN A 103 -11.52 -0.77 10.68
C ASN A 103 -11.26 -2.29 10.88
N LYS A 104 -12.28 -3.14 10.73
CA LYS A 104 -12.14 -4.60 10.80
C LYS A 104 -11.71 -5.18 9.45
N PHE A 105 -10.59 -4.71 8.93
CA PHE A 105 -10.02 -5.21 7.68
C PHE A 105 -8.51 -5.38 7.76
N ALA A 106 -7.98 -6.31 6.98
CA ALA A 106 -6.55 -6.49 6.77
C ALA A 106 -6.01 -5.44 5.80
N ALA A 107 -6.60 -5.40 4.60
CA ALA A 107 -6.28 -4.46 3.54
C ALA A 107 -7.53 -4.16 2.70
N LEU A 108 -7.55 -2.94 2.13
CA LEU A 108 -8.48 -2.55 1.08
C LEU A 108 -7.69 -2.33 -0.21
N GLY A 109 -8.23 -2.77 -1.33
CA GLY A 109 -7.63 -2.57 -2.65
C GLY A 109 -8.66 -2.24 -3.72
N PRO A 110 -8.25 -1.67 -4.87
CA PRO A 110 -9.09 -1.43 -6.01
C PRO A 110 -9.36 -2.74 -6.77
N ARG A 111 -10.27 -2.67 -7.73
CA ARG A 111 -10.44 -3.70 -8.74
C ARG A 111 -9.40 -3.51 -9.84
N PHE A 112 -8.56 -4.52 -10.04
CA PHE A 112 -7.62 -4.57 -11.16
C PHE A 112 -8.35 -5.06 -12.41
N LEU A 113 -8.31 -4.29 -13.50
CA LEU A 113 -9.05 -4.62 -14.73
C LEU A 113 -8.48 -5.84 -15.45
N ASN A 114 -7.16 -6.03 -15.39
CA ASN A 114 -6.44 -7.09 -16.11
C ASN A 114 -6.17 -8.34 -15.26
N VAL A 115 -6.69 -8.39 -14.03
CA VAL A 115 -6.49 -9.53 -13.13
C VAL A 115 -7.81 -10.24 -12.91
N LYS A 116 -7.89 -11.52 -13.31
CA LYS A 116 -9.03 -12.38 -12.95
C LYS A 116 -8.90 -12.81 -11.49
N ASN A 117 -9.57 -12.12 -10.59
CA ASN A 117 -9.68 -12.56 -9.20
C ASN A 117 -10.59 -13.80 -9.13
N LYS A 118 -10.02 -14.95 -8.80
CA LYS A 118 -10.72 -16.25 -8.81
C LYS A 118 -11.59 -16.52 -7.56
N SER A 119 -11.48 -15.70 -6.50
CA SER A 119 -12.16 -15.99 -5.24
C SER A 119 -12.87 -14.77 -4.64
N HIS A 120 -14.06 -14.47 -5.15
CA HIS A 120 -14.99 -13.58 -4.46
C HIS A 120 -15.87 -14.41 -3.52
N LYS A 121 -15.51 -14.53 -2.25
CA LYS A 121 -16.28 -15.33 -1.28
C LYS A 121 -17.61 -14.68 -0.88
N GLN A 122 -17.66 -13.36 -0.81
CA GLN A 122 -18.87 -12.63 -0.45
C GLN A 122 -18.87 -11.22 -1.05
N ILE A 123 -20.01 -10.82 -1.61
CA ILE A 123 -20.25 -9.45 -2.08
C ILE A 123 -21.13 -8.77 -1.06
N LYS A 124 -20.63 -7.74 -0.39
CA LYS A 124 -21.44 -6.83 0.42
C LYS A 124 -22.03 -5.76 -0.50
N LYS A 125 -23.16 -6.07 -1.15
CA LYS A 125 -23.78 -5.22 -2.19
C LYS A 125 -24.03 -3.79 -1.73
N ASN A 126 -24.49 -3.59 -0.49
CA ASN A 126 -24.75 -2.27 0.09
C ASN A 126 -23.49 -1.39 0.28
N LEU A 127 -22.30 -1.98 0.26
CA LEU A 127 -21.02 -1.27 0.39
C LEU A 127 -20.18 -1.29 -0.91
N ASP A 128 -20.65 -2.00 -1.95
CA ASP A 128 -19.94 -2.20 -3.22
C ASP A 128 -18.51 -2.77 -3.04
N ILE A 129 -18.38 -3.73 -2.14
CA ILE A 129 -17.12 -4.43 -1.86
C ILE A 129 -17.26 -5.92 -1.96
N ALA A 130 -16.18 -6.60 -2.31
CA ALA A 130 -16.09 -8.04 -2.30
C ALA A 130 -15.00 -8.48 -1.29
N SER A 131 -15.33 -9.45 -0.44
CA SER A 131 -14.34 -10.15 0.38
C SER A 131 -13.51 -11.05 -0.53
N ILE A 132 -12.18 -10.92 -0.47
CA ILE A 132 -11.23 -11.66 -1.30
C ILE A 132 -10.11 -12.25 -0.44
N ASP A 133 -9.51 -13.34 -0.92
CA ASP A 133 -8.48 -14.05 -0.14
C ASP A 133 -7.19 -13.23 0.02
N SER A 134 -6.83 -12.45 -0.99
CA SER A 134 -5.69 -11.52 -0.89
C SER A 134 -5.89 -10.28 -1.76
N ILE A 135 -5.34 -9.17 -1.32
CA ILE A 135 -5.23 -7.93 -2.10
C ILE A 135 -3.96 -7.99 -2.93
N HIS A 136 -4.03 -7.47 -4.15
CA HIS A 136 -2.85 -7.37 -5.01
C HIS A 136 -1.78 -6.46 -4.37
N GLY A 137 -0.55 -6.98 -4.24
CA GLY A 137 0.54 -6.31 -3.55
C GLY A 137 0.93 -4.94 -4.10
N SER A 138 0.58 -4.63 -5.37
CA SER A 138 0.86 -3.32 -5.96
C SER A 138 -0.07 -2.20 -5.48
N PHE A 139 -1.16 -2.49 -4.75
CA PHE A 139 -2.03 -1.48 -4.13
C PHE A 139 -2.70 -2.02 -2.88
N MET A 140 -2.21 -1.61 -1.71
CA MET A 140 -2.78 -2.02 -0.41
C MET A 140 -2.97 -0.82 0.51
N PHE A 141 -4.23 -0.48 0.79
CA PHE A 141 -4.59 0.51 1.82
C PHE A 141 -4.79 -0.20 3.15
N ILE A 142 -3.98 0.14 4.16
CA ILE A 142 -3.89 -0.62 5.41
C ILE A 142 -3.92 0.32 6.62
N ASN A 143 -4.64 -0.09 7.68
CA ASN A 143 -4.56 0.54 8.99
C ASN A 143 -3.28 0.08 9.72
N LYS A 144 -2.43 1.03 10.11
CA LYS A 144 -1.12 0.75 10.72
C LYS A 144 -1.21 -0.06 12.02
N GLN A 145 -2.21 0.22 12.87
CA GLN A 145 -2.37 -0.53 14.13
C GLN A 145 -2.75 -1.98 13.86
N LYS A 146 -3.65 -2.21 12.89
CA LYS A 146 -4.06 -3.57 12.48
C LYS A 146 -2.88 -4.31 11.86
N PHE A 147 -2.11 -3.65 11.00
CA PHE A 147 -0.89 -4.20 10.43
C PHE A 147 0.07 -4.72 11.52
N LYS A 148 0.29 -3.92 12.56
CA LYS A 148 1.11 -4.35 13.71
C LYS A 148 0.49 -5.53 14.45
N LYS A 149 -0.83 -5.53 14.67
CA LYS A 149 -1.56 -6.61 15.38
C LYS A 149 -1.51 -7.93 14.60
N ILE A 150 -1.53 -7.87 13.26
CA ILE A 150 -1.41 -9.04 12.38
C ILE A 150 0.02 -9.59 12.40
N GLY A 151 1.03 -8.72 12.56
CA GLY A 151 2.44 -9.08 12.64
C GLY A 151 3.30 -8.57 11.49
N GLY A 152 2.74 -7.69 10.62
CA GLY A 152 3.45 -7.15 9.47
C GLY A 152 3.63 -8.15 8.33
N PHE A 153 4.49 -7.83 7.37
CA PHE A 153 4.88 -8.77 6.32
C PHE A 153 5.99 -9.69 6.80
N ASP A 154 5.94 -10.96 6.41
CA ASP A 154 7.01 -11.91 6.73
C ASP A 154 8.24 -11.61 5.85
N LYS A 155 9.39 -11.41 6.49
CA LYS A 155 10.65 -11.06 5.82
C LYS A 155 11.25 -12.19 4.98
N ASN A 156 10.80 -13.43 5.19
CA ASN A 156 11.22 -14.57 4.39
C ASN A 156 10.72 -14.47 2.94
N PHE A 157 9.67 -13.68 2.69
CA PHE A 157 9.25 -13.33 1.33
C PHE A 157 10.08 -12.14 0.83
N PHE A 158 11.05 -12.42 -0.03
CA PHE A 158 11.88 -11.39 -0.64
C PHE A 158 11.10 -10.56 -1.65
N LEU A 159 10.34 -11.23 -2.51
CA LEU A 159 9.51 -10.64 -3.56
C LEU A 159 8.39 -11.62 -3.90
N TYR A 160 7.15 -11.09 -4.01
CA TYR A 160 5.90 -11.82 -4.22
C TYR A 160 5.46 -12.69 -3.03
N PHE A 161 4.14 -12.86 -2.94
CA PHE A 161 3.41 -13.62 -1.91
C PHE A 161 3.44 -13.03 -0.49
N GLU A 162 4.16 -11.94 -0.23
CA GLU A 162 4.13 -11.26 1.08
C GLU A 162 2.73 -10.75 1.43
N GLU A 163 1.98 -10.26 0.43
CA GLU A 163 0.60 -9.81 0.59
C GLU A 163 -0.36 -10.97 0.81
N THR A 164 -0.12 -12.10 0.14
CA THR A 164 -0.94 -13.31 0.27
C THR A 164 -0.79 -13.93 1.64
N ASP A 165 0.45 -14.08 2.12
CA ASP A 165 0.74 -14.53 3.49
C ASP A 165 0.12 -13.59 4.53
N TYR A 166 0.32 -12.27 4.37
CA TYR A 166 -0.24 -11.26 5.26
C TYR A 166 -1.77 -11.38 5.36
N CYS A 167 -2.47 -11.50 4.22
CA CYS A 167 -3.92 -11.63 4.19
C CYS A 167 -4.40 -12.94 4.83
N LYS A 168 -3.69 -14.06 4.63
CA LYS A 168 -4.00 -15.35 5.30
C LYS A 168 -3.86 -15.26 6.82
N ARG A 169 -2.75 -14.68 7.32
CA ARG A 169 -2.55 -14.48 8.78
C ARG A 169 -3.56 -13.50 9.36
N ALA A 170 -3.97 -12.52 8.58
CA ALA A 170 -5.01 -11.57 8.96
C ALA A 170 -6.37 -12.27 9.12
N LEU A 171 -6.76 -13.11 8.14
CA LEU A 171 -8.01 -13.87 8.18
C LEU A 171 -8.08 -14.78 9.41
N ALA A 172 -6.99 -15.45 9.77
CA ALA A 172 -6.89 -16.26 10.99
C ALA A 172 -7.09 -15.44 12.28
N LYS A 173 -6.97 -14.10 12.21
CA LYS A 173 -7.24 -13.15 13.30
C LYS A 173 -8.55 -12.36 13.10
N ASN A 174 -9.46 -12.85 12.25
CA ASN A 174 -10.75 -12.24 11.92
C ASN A 174 -10.64 -10.84 11.29
N PHE A 175 -9.59 -10.61 10.48
CA PHE A 175 -9.46 -9.44 9.62
C PHE A 175 -9.58 -9.87 8.17
N GLU A 176 -10.66 -9.48 7.51
CA GLU A 176 -10.88 -9.77 6.09
C GLU A 176 -10.18 -8.75 5.19
N SER A 177 -9.93 -9.14 3.94
CA SER A 177 -9.45 -8.25 2.89
C SER A 177 -10.58 -7.96 1.90
N TYR A 178 -10.70 -6.69 1.46
CA TYR A 178 -11.80 -6.29 0.60
C TYR A 178 -11.32 -5.58 -0.67
N GLN A 179 -11.85 -6.02 -1.80
CA GLN A 179 -11.79 -5.29 -3.06
C GLN A 179 -12.92 -4.27 -3.13
N ILE A 180 -12.61 -3.05 -3.52
CA ILE A 180 -13.58 -1.97 -3.77
C ILE A 180 -13.91 -1.99 -5.26
N ASN A 181 -15.14 -2.37 -5.63
CA ASN A 181 -15.50 -2.65 -7.03
C ASN A 181 -15.55 -1.38 -7.91
N LYS A 182 -15.95 -0.24 -7.33
CA LYS A 182 -16.06 1.03 -8.05
C LYS A 182 -14.72 1.72 -8.32
N VAL A 183 -13.67 1.43 -7.56
CA VAL A 183 -12.33 1.93 -7.82
C VAL A 183 -11.60 0.94 -8.72
N LYS A 184 -11.19 1.40 -9.89
CA LYS A 184 -10.55 0.56 -10.92
C LYS A 184 -9.14 1.08 -11.21
N VAL A 185 -8.20 0.17 -11.41
CA VAL A 185 -6.82 0.46 -11.81
C VAL A 185 -6.34 -0.52 -12.87
#